data_afaab71e9fac304e17aa37e9ae84664a
#
_entry.id   afaab71e9fac304e17aa37e9ae84664a
#
_cell.length_a   1.000
_cell.length_b   1.000
_cell.length_c   1.000
_cell.angle_alpha   90.00
_cell.angle_beta   90.00
_cell.angle_gamma   90.00
#
_symmetry.space_group_name_H-M   'P 1'
#
loop_
_entity.id
_entity.type
_entity.pdbx_description
1 polymer ?
#
loop_
_entity_poly.entity_id
_entity_poly.type
_entity_poly.pdbx_seq_one_letter_code
_entity_poly.pdbx_strand_id
1 'polypeptide(L)'
;MAEVRLTAAFSTVPAGEQEEIKRVLVETVDQLARDDGTFKTAKIVFTESDERCGLTAELDGVKREGVPLQLDFDQLEDAKTSAGARAQLKESLRLYFRRVQGR
;
A
#
# COMPACT_ATOMS: atom_id res chain seq x y z
N MET A 1 6.30 -6.36 -10.19
CA MET A 1 4.85 -6.22 -10.43
C MET A 1 4.11 -6.28 -9.11
N ALA A 2 3.20 -5.35 -8.86
CA ALA A 2 2.50 -5.29 -7.59
C ALA A 2 1.07 -5.81 -7.72
N GLU A 3 0.62 -6.55 -6.71
CA GLU A 3 -0.77 -6.98 -6.57
C GLU A 3 -1.34 -6.36 -5.31
N VAL A 4 -2.51 -5.76 -5.39
CA VAL A 4 -3.19 -5.13 -4.26
C VAL A 4 -4.55 -5.76 -4.08
N ARG A 5 -4.84 -6.22 -2.85
CA ARG A 5 -6.14 -6.76 -2.48
C ARG A 5 -6.79 -5.86 -1.44
N LEU A 6 -7.99 -5.42 -1.73
CA LEU A 6 -8.82 -4.69 -0.79
C LEU A 6 -9.74 -5.68 -0.05
N THR A 7 -9.93 -5.42 1.22
CA THR A 7 -10.75 -6.26 2.08
C THR A 7 -12.16 -5.69 2.21
N ALA A 8 -12.98 -6.33 3.03
CA ALA A 8 -14.33 -5.88 3.35
C ALA A 8 -14.37 -4.47 3.97
N ALA A 9 -13.25 -3.98 4.51
CA ALA A 9 -13.15 -2.60 5.01
C ALA A 9 -13.46 -1.56 3.92
N PHE A 10 -13.28 -1.92 2.66
CA PHE A 10 -13.55 -1.04 1.53
C PHE A 10 -14.91 -1.30 0.89
N SER A 11 -15.74 -2.17 1.46
CA SER A 11 -17.04 -2.54 0.86
C SER A 11 -18.01 -1.37 0.74
N THR A 12 -17.88 -0.35 1.59
CA THR A 12 -18.70 0.86 1.53
C THR A 12 -18.18 1.90 0.54
N VAL A 13 -16.99 1.67 -0.01
CA VAL A 13 -16.39 2.58 -1.00
C VAL A 13 -16.89 2.18 -2.39
N PRO A 14 -17.36 3.13 -3.22
CA PRO A 14 -17.79 2.82 -4.57
C PRO A 14 -16.70 2.08 -5.38
N ALA A 15 -17.13 1.14 -6.22
CA ALA A 15 -16.20 0.28 -6.98
C ALA A 15 -15.20 1.09 -7.82
N GLY A 16 -15.64 2.19 -8.43
CA GLY A 16 -14.76 3.06 -9.20
C GLY A 16 -13.65 3.69 -8.36
N GLU A 17 -13.96 4.09 -7.14
CA GLU A 17 -12.96 4.64 -6.21
C GLU A 17 -12.01 3.56 -5.72
N GLN A 18 -12.51 2.35 -5.48
CA GLN A 18 -11.66 1.22 -5.11
C GLN A 18 -10.61 0.94 -6.20
N GLU A 19 -11.02 0.97 -7.46
CA GLU A 19 -10.10 0.76 -8.58
C GLU A 19 -9.05 1.87 -8.67
N GLU A 20 -9.44 3.11 -8.42
CA GLU A 20 -8.49 4.24 -8.38
C GLU A 20 -7.46 4.09 -7.26
N ILE A 21 -7.91 3.70 -6.07
CA ILE A 21 -7.02 3.44 -4.93
C ILE A 21 -6.04 2.32 -5.26
N LYS A 22 -6.53 1.22 -5.83
CA LYS A 22 -5.67 0.12 -6.27
C LYS A 22 -4.62 0.58 -7.27
N ARG A 23 -5.04 1.36 -8.26
CA ARG A 23 -4.14 1.85 -9.30
C ARG A 23 -3.03 2.72 -8.70
N VAL A 24 -3.38 3.64 -7.82
CA VAL A 24 -2.39 4.51 -7.16
C VAL A 24 -1.39 3.68 -6.36
N LEU A 25 -1.87 2.68 -5.63
CA LEU A 25 -1.01 1.81 -4.84
C LEU A 25 -0.10 0.97 -5.73
N VAL A 26 -0.63 0.38 -6.80
CA VAL A 26 0.16 -0.41 -7.73
C VAL A 26 1.25 0.44 -8.38
N GLU A 27 0.90 1.63 -8.86
CA GLU A 27 1.86 2.55 -9.46
C GLU A 27 2.95 2.97 -8.47
N THR A 28 2.57 3.27 -7.23
CA THR A 28 3.50 3.69 -6.18
C THR A 28 4.46 2.56 -5.82
N VAL A 29 3.93 1.36 -5.64
CA VAL A 29 4.75 0.19 -5.27
C VAL A 29 5.67 -0.21 -6.42
N ASP A 30 5.19 -0.18 -7.66
CA ASP A 30 6.02 -0.48 -8.83
C ASP A 30 7.15 0.55 -8.99
N GLN A 31 6.86 1.81 -8.69
CA GLN A 31 7.89 2.85 -8.70
C GLN A 31 8.95 2.62 -7.62
N LEU A 32 8.53 2.22 -6.42
CA LEU A 32 9.46 1.85 -5.34
C LEU A 32 10.35 0.67 -5.75
N ALA A 33 9.78 -0.32 -6.41
CA ALA A 33 10.55 -1.47 -6.89
C ALA A 33 11.63 -1.04 -7.88
N ARG A 34 11.33 -0.08 -8.75
CA ARG A 34 12.30 0.45 -9.71
C ARG A 34 13.36 1.33 -9.07
N ASP A 35 12.93 2.20 -8.16
CA ASP A 35 13.83 3.18 -7.53
C ASP A 35 14.79 2.51 -6.53
N ASP A 36 14.28 1.65 -5.68
CA ASP A 36 15.06 0.99 -4.64
C ASP A 36 15.76 -0.28 -5.14
N GLY A 37 15.13 -1.01 -6.07
CA GLY A 37 15.68 -2.25 -6.61
C GLY A 37 15.80 -3.38 -5.59
N THR A 38 15.11 -3.28 -4.45
CA THR A 38 15.25 -4.23 -3.34
C THR A 38 14.25 -5.39 -3.40
N PHE A 39 13.24 -5.28 -4.26
CA PHE A 39 12.26 -6.33 -4.49
C PHE A 39 11.75 -6.25 -5.93
N LYS A 40 11.23 -7.37 -6.45
CA LYS A 40 10.68 -7.45 -7.80
C LYS A 40 9.17 -7.56 -7.79
N THR A 41 8.63 -8.31 -6.83
CA THR A 41 7.19 -8.51 -6.70
C THR A 41 6.73 -8.09 -5.32
N ALA A 42 5.51 -7.57 -5.25
CA ALA A 42 4.90 -7.17 -3.99
C ALA A 42 3.43 -7.56 -4.00
N LYS A 43 2.96 -8.09 -2.87
CA LYS A 43 1.55 -8.37 -2.65
C LYS A 43 1.10 -7.60 -1.43
N ILE A 44 0.16 -6.69 -1.64
CA ILE A 44 -0.37 -5.83 -0.59
C ILE A 44 -1.77 -6.30 -0.24
N VAL A 45 -2.00 -6.55 1.03
CA VAL A 45 -3.33 -6.95 1.53
C VAL A 45 -3.75 -5.99 2.63
N PHE A 46 -4.91 -5.37 2.44
CA PHE A 46 -5.48 -4.53 3.48
C PHE A 46 -6.24 -5.38 4.50
N THR A 47 -6.12 -5.01 5.76
CA THR A 47 -6.88 -5.60 6.85
C THR A 47 -8.00 -4.66 7.25
N GLU A 48 -9.04 -5.20 7.88
CA GLU A 48 -10.14 -4.38 8.36
C GLU A 48 -9.70 -3.49 9.51
N SER A 49 -10.12 -2.23 9.46
CA SER A 49 -10.05 -1.31 10.60
C SER A 49 -11.10 -0.23 10.39
N ASP A 50 -11.56 0.41 11.47
CA ASP A 50 -12.68 1.35 11.40
C ASP A 50 -12.33 2.62 10.61
N GLU A 51 -11.43 3.43 11.11
CA GLU A 51 -11.06 4.71 10.48
C GLU A 51 -9.70 4.64 9.78
N ARG A 52 -8.90 3.65 10.14
CA ARG A 52 -7.58 3.45 9.58
C ARG A 52 -7.53 2.15 8.82
N CYS A 53 -6.79 2.16 7.73
CA CYS A 53 -6.57 0.97 6.94
C CYS A 53 -5.22 0.37 7.32
N GLY A 54 -5.25 -0.85 7.86
CA GLY A 54 -4.03 -1.61 8.08
C GLY A 54 -3.66 -2.35 6.81
N LEU A 55 -2.39 -2.36 6.46
CA LEU A 55 -1.93 -3.15 5.32
C LEU A 55 -0.73 -4.00 5.69
N THR A 56 -0.66 -5.18 5.07
CA THR A 56 0.50 -6.06 5.16
C THR A 56 1.08 -6.26 3.77
N ALA A 57 2.37 -6.50 3.70
CA ALA A 57 3.07 -6.69 2.44
C ALA A 57 3.87 -7.99 2.43
N GLU A 58 3.84 -8.67 1.29
CA GLU A 58 4.69 -9.81 0.99
C GLU A 58 5.58 -9.40 -0.17
N LEU A 59 6.89 -9.36 0.05
CA LEU A 59 7.86 -8.93 -0.95
C LEU A 59 8.68 -10.13 -1.42
N ASP A 60 8.63 -10.41 -2.72
CA ASP A 60 9.31 -11.55 -3.34
C ASP A 60 9.01 -12.88 -2.62
N GLY A 61 7.77 -13.04 -2.15
CA GLY A 61 7.33 -14.24 -1.43
C GLY A 61 7.66 -14.24 0.05
N VAL A 62 8.32 -13.20 0.56
CA VAL A 62 8.68 -13.11 1.98
C VAL A 62 7.69 -12.25 2.73
N LYS A 63 7.04 -12.82 3.71
CA LYS A 63 6.12 -12.13 4.60
C LYS A 63 6.65 -12.21 6.03
N ARG A 64 6.87 -11.06 6.66
CA ARG A 64 7.19 -11.01 8.08
C ARG A 64 5.95 -10.73 8.90
N GLU A 65 5.78 -11.50 9.96
CA GLU A 65 4.76 -11.19 10.95
C GLU A 65 5.19 -9.97 11.74
N GLY A 66 4.24 -9.06 11.95
CA GLY A 66 4.50 -7.84 12.66
C GLY A 66 3.27 -6.94 12.63
N VAL A 67 3.43 -5.74 13.14
CA VAL A 67 2.35 -4.76 13.16
C VAL A 67 2.08 -4.26 11.74
N PRO A 68 0.84 -4.35 11.24
CA PRO A 68 0.50 -3.81 9.92
C PRO A 68 0.79 -2.31 9.85
N LEU A 69 1.12 -1.83 8.65
CA LEU A 69 1.22 -0.39 8.43
C LEU A 69 -0.17 0.23 8.54
N GLN A 70 -0.30 1.26 9.37
CA GLN A 70 -1.56 1.98 9.53
C GLN A 70 -1.58 3.21 8.64
N LEU A 71 -2.62 3.31 7.81
CA LEU A 71 -2.84 4.45 6.93
C LEU A 71 -4.22 5.01 7.19
N ASP A 72 -4.36 6.34 7.16
CA ASP A 72 -5.66 6.97 7.18
C ASP A 72 -6.30 6.85 5.79
N PHE A 73 -7.61 6.61 5.76
CA PHE A 73 -8.33 6.51 4.48
C PHE A 73 -8.20 7.80 3.66
N ASP A 74 -8.22 8.95 4.33
CA ASP A 74 -8.04 10.26 3.68
C ASP A 74 -6.70 10.36 2.95
N GLN A 75 -5.66 9.74 3.49
CA GLN A 75 -4.33 9.69 2.87
C GLN A 75 -4.37 8.96 1.53
N LEU A 76 -5.14 7.89 1.45
CA LEU A 76 -5.32 7.13 0.21
C LEU A 76 -6.15 7.92 -0.80
N GLU A 77 -7.20 8.59 -0.35
CA GLU A 77 -8.01 9.45 -1.23
C GLU A 77 -7.22 10.63 -1.77
N ASP A 78 -6.48 11.32 -0.92
CA ASP A 78 -5.69 12.47 -1.31
C ASP A 78 -4.59 12.09 -2.31
N ALA A 79 -4.03 10.89 -2.19
CA ALA A 79 -3.00 10.40 -3.11
C ALA A 79 -3.50 10.23 -4.54
N LYS A 80 -4.80 10.17 -4.77
CA LYS A 80 -5.37 10.08 -6.12
C LYS A 80 -5.19 11.37 -6.90
N THR A 81 -5.21 12.51 -6.22
CA THR A 81 -5.22 13.83 -6.85
C THR A 81 -4.05 14.72 -6.45
N SER A 82 -3.41 14.46 -5.32
CA SER A 82 -2.32 15.28 -4.79
C SER A 82 -0.97 14.58 -4.92
N ALA A 83 -0.04 15.21 -5.63
CA ALA A 83 1.33 14.70 -5.76
C ALA A 83 2.04 14.68 -4.41
N GLY A 84 1.79 15.65 -3.53
CA GLY A 84 2.35 15.69 -2.19
C GLY A 84 1.88 14.54 -1.32
N ALA A 85 0.58 14.24 -1.36
CA ALA A 85 0.01 13.11 -0.62
C ALA A 85 0.55 11.78 -1.15
N ARG A 86 0.71 11.66 -2.47
CA ARG A 86 1.29 10.47 -3.10
C ARG A 86 2.74 10.27 -2.67
N ALA A 87 3.51 11.34 -2.57
CA ALA A 87 4.90 11.26 -2.11
C ALA A 87 4.98 10.80 -0.65
N GLN A 88 4.07 11.26 0.21
CA GLN A 88 3.99 10.81 1.60
C GLN A 88 3.63 9.34 1.69
N LEU A 89 2.66 8.89 0.88
CA LEU A 89 2.28 7.48 0.81
C LEU A 89 3.46 6.61 0.38
N LYS A 90 4.18 7.04 -0.65
CA LYS A 90 5.38 6.36 -1.15
C LYS A 90 6.42 6.21 -0.05
N GLU A 91 6.69 7.27 0.70
CA GLU A 91 7.68 7.25 1.79
C GLU A 91 7.26 6.31 2.92
N SER A 92 5.99 6.33 3.31
CA SER A 92 5.46 5.43 4.33
C SER A 92 5.60 3.97 3.91
N LEU A 93 5.29 3.65 2.65
CA LEU A 93 5.44 2.30 2.11
C LEU A 93 6.91 1.89 2.06
N ARG A 94 7.79 2.81 1.67
CA ARG A 94 9.23 2.54 1.60
C ARG A 94 9.79 2.13 2.96
N LEU A 95 9.45 2.87 4.00
CA LEU A 95 9.90 2.57 5.37
C LEU A 95 9.32 1.25 5.88
N TYR A 96 8.06 0.99 5.57
CA TYR A 96 7.42 -0.26 5.97
C TYR A 96 8.06 -1.46 5.26
N PHE A 97 8.33 -1.33 3.97
CA PHE A 97 8.96 -2.40 3.19
C PHE A 97 10.36 -2.73 3.70
N ARG A 98 11.11 -1.74 4.15
CA ARG A 98 12.40 -1.98 4.79
C ARG A 98 12.27 -2.85 6.04
N ARG A 99 11.24 -2.61 6.83
CA ARG A 99 10.95 -3.44 8.01
C ARG A 99 10.61 -4.88 7.61
N VAL A 100 9.79 -5.05 6.60
CA VAL A 100 9.43 -6.37 6.09
C VAL A 100 10.65 -7.13 5.61
N GLN A 101 11.59 -6.43 4.98
CA GLN A 101 12.84 -7.01 4.48
C GLN A 101 13.90 -7.20 5.56
N GLY A 102 13.67 -6.71 6.77
CA GLY A 102 14.63 -6.81 7.86
C GLY A 102 15.80 -5.84 7.77
N ARG A 103 15.58 -4.71 7.15
CA ARG A 103 16.60 -3.67 6.94
C ARG A 103 16.41 -2.48 7.84
#